data_ff7366c028a817131a50852d2d34d636
#
_entry.id   ff7366c028a817131a50852d2d34d636
#
_cell.length_a   1.000
_cell.length_b   1.000
_cell.length_c   1.000
_cell.angle_alpha   90.00
_cell.angle_beta   90.00
_cell.angle_gamma   90.00
#
_symmetry.space_group_name_H-M   'P 1'
#
loop_
_entity.id
_entity.type
_entity.pdbx_description
1 polymer ?
#
loop_
_entity_poly.entity_id
_entity_poly.type
_entity_poly.pdbx_seq_one_letter_code
_entity_poly.pdbx_strand_id
1 'polypeptide(L)'
;PIFFFFYHPVRNDKLGAIMETRIGKGRLLICTFDILSFPDKRIVARQLKNSILRYMSSPDFNPQEVAGLKEVFFRNLKSESPYKSVSVDQENPEHPATNLLDKRPSTHCAFPLMSDKAVITVELKSERYIIGCNLPADADGVKAFRVYVTNDKTQKENVIIEGNGKMGTYQALQWDNGFTVQRGKKGRYVIIEIEKSASQPASMTELEFQFGD
;
A
#
# COMPACT_ATOMS: atom_id res chain seq x y z
N PRO A 1 22.01 -10.47 -20.17
CA PRO A 1 20.86 -10.12 -19.35
C PRO A 1 20.04 -11.39 -19.09
N ILE A 2 19.89 -11.74 -17.80
CA ILE A 2 19.09 -12.90 -17.40
C ILE A 2 17.69 -12.36 -17.14
N PHE A 3 16.77 -12.61 -18.09
CA PHE A 3 15.36 -12.27 -17.93
C PHE A 3 14.57 -13.53 -17.63
N PHE A 4 14.02 -13.67 -16.43
CA PHE A 4 12.97 -14.62 -16.15
C PHE A 4 11.62 -13.91 -16.32
N PHE A 5 10.83 -14.32 -17.31
CA PHE A 5 9.49 -13.81 -17.54
C PHE A 5 8.48 -14.85 -17.07
N PHE A 6 7.56 -14.45 -16.22
CA PHE A 6 6.34 -15.20 -15.98
C PHE A 6 5.23 -14.67 -16.88
N TYR A 7 4.67 -15.53 -17.67
CA TYR A 7 3.52 -15.22 -18.51
C TYR A 7 2.23 -15.48 -17.72
N HIS A 8 1.39 -14.46 -17.57
CA HIS A 8 0.07 -14.63 -17.01
C HIS A 8 -0.94 -14.80 -18.16
N PRO A 9 -1.60 -15.97 -18.31
CA PRO A 9 -2.40 -16.29 -19.51
C PRO A 9 -3.63 -15.39 -19.70
N VAL A 10 -4.06 -14.68 -18.69
CA VAL A 10 -5.25 -13.81 -18.74
C VAL A 10 -4.91 -12.32 -18.95
N ARG A 11 -3.69 -11.88 -18.63
CA ARG A 11 -3.30 -10.46 -18.66
C ARG A 11 -2.22 -10.08 -19.64
N ASN A 12 -1.60 -10.99 -20.33
CA ASN A 12 -0.47 -10.74 -21.25
C ASN A 12 0.67 -9.87 -20.66
N ASP A 13 0.80 -9.81 -19.32
CA ASP A 13 1.82 -9.03 -18.64
C ASP A 13 3.12 -9.82 -18.61
N LYS A 14 4.21 -9.18 -19.05
CA LYS A 14 5.56 -9.72 -18.91
C LYS A 14 6.10 -9.31 -17.54
N LEU A 15 6.03 -10.20 -16.57
CA LEU A 15 6.56 -9.98 -15.23
C LEU A 15 8.01 -10.44 -15.16
N GLY A 16 8.94 -9.50 -14.99
CA GLY A 16 10.35 -9.82 -14.75
C GLY A 16 10.58 -10.17 -13.27
N ALA A 17 11.09 -11.36 -12.99
CA ALA A 17 11.42 -11.78 -11.65
C ALA A 17 12.79 -11.24 -11.17
N ILE A 18 13.76 -11.12 -12.08
CA ILE A 18 15.05 -10.48 -11.86
C ILE A 18 15.34 -9.63 -13.08
N MET A 19 15.66 -8.36 -12.86
CA MET A 19 15.99 -7.40 -13.91
C MET A 19 17.25 -6.65 -13.55
N GLU A 20 18.04 -6.32 -14.56
CA GLU A 20 19.21 -5.46 -14.41
C GLU A 20 19.15 -4.28 -15.37
N THR A 21 19.62 -3.13 -14.94
CA THR A 21 19.69 -1.91 -15.75
C THR A 21 20.78 -0.98 -15.26
N ARG A 22 21.16 -0.05 -16.13
CA ARG A 22 21.99 1.10 -15.79
C ARG A 22 21.11 2.33 -15.56
N ILE A 23 21.37 3.07 -14.49
CA ILE A 23 20.73 4.35 -14.20
C ILE A 23 21.83 5.38 -13.96
N GLY A 24 22.05 6.27 -14.94
CA GLY A 24 23.16 7.21 -14.91
C GLY A 24 24.52 6.50 -14.82
N LYS A 25 25.30 6.81 -13.79
CA LYS A 25 26.59 6.14 -13.53
C LYS A 25 26.43 4.85 -12.70
N GLY A 26 25.27 4.59 -12.15
CA GLY A 26 25.00 3.45 -11.30
C GLY A 26 24.51 2.23 -12.07
N ARG A 27 24.69 1.05 -11.44
CA ARG A 27 24.15 -0.23 -11.91
C ARG A 27 23.12 -0.71 -10.91
N LEU A 28 21.97 -1.17 -11.38
CA LEU A 28 20.85 -1.61 -10.56
C LEU A 28 20.45 -3.03 -10.94
N LEU A 29 20.24 -3.86 -9.93
CA LEU A 29 19.59 -5.16 -10.06
C LEU A 29 18.36 -5.16 -9.18
N ILE A 30 17.23 -5.55 -9.74
CA ILE A 30 15.94 -5.66 -9.06
C ILE A 30 15.60 -7.14 -8.99
N CYS A 31 15.32 -7.63 -7.80
CA CYS A 31 14.84 -8.99 -7.55
C CYS A 31 13.49 -8.91 -6.85
N THR A 32 12.46 -9.50 -7.46
CA THR A 32 11.10 -9.54 -6.91
C THR A 32 10.86 -10.72 -5.99
N PHE A 33 11.82 -11.64 -5.89
CA PHE A 33 11.74 -12.73 -4.92
C PHE A 33 12.13 -12.26 -3.53
N ASP A 34 11.41 -12.74 -2.52
CA ASP A 34 11.81 -12.57 -1.13
C ASP A 34 13.02 -13.45 -0.81
N ILE A 35 14.21 -12.86 -0.94
CA ILE A 35 15.51 -13.50 -0.67
C ILE A 35 16.12 -13.06 0.68
N LEU A 36 15.41 -12.20 1.43
CA LEU A 36 15.92 -11.62 2.67
C LEU A 36 15.26 -12.22 3.91
N SER A 37 14.00 -12.64 3.82
CA SER A 37 13.27 -13.18 4.97
C SER A 37 13.72 -14.61 5.30
N PHE A 38 14.00 -14.87 6.56
CA PHE A 38 14.33 -16.17 7.11
C PHE A 38 15.45 -16.93 6.38
N PRO A 39 16.67 -16.36 6.21
CA PRO A 39 17.73 -16.95 5.41
C PRO A 39 18.19 -18.32 5.91
N ASP A 40 18.09 -18.58 7.21
CA ASP A 40 18.52 -19.86 7.82
C ASP A 40 17.54 -21.00 7.54
N LYS A 41 16.27 -20.70 7.32
CA LYS A 41 15.22 -21.68 7.02
C LYS A 41 15.01 -21.93 5.54
N ARG A 42 15.44 -21.01 4.67
CA ARG A 42 15.19 -21.02 3.22
C ARG A 42 16.49 -21.13 2.43
N ILE A 43 17.02 -22.35 2.33
CA ILE A 43 18.33 -22.64 1.70
C ILE A 43 18.39 -22.10 0.26
N VAL A 44 17.32 -22.25 -0.53
CA VAL A 44 17.26 -21.78 -1.92
C VAL A 44 17.32 -20.25 -1.99
N ALA A 45 16.60 -19.55 -1.11
CA ALA A 45 16.63 -18.08 -1.05
C ALA A 45 18.02 -17.57 -0.68
N ARG A 46 18.71 -18.24 0.27
CA ARG A 46 20.09 -17.93 0.65
C ARG A 46 21.07 -18.16 -0.50
N GLN A 47 20.95 -19.27 -1.22
CA GLN A 47 21.77 -19.54 -2.40
C GLN A 47 21.56 -18.49 -3.50
N LEU A 48 20.30 -18.16 -3.79
CA LEU A 48 19.95 -17.14 -4.80
C LEU A 48 20.53 -15.77 -4.40
N LYS A 49 20.37 -15.35 -3.15
CA LYS A 49 20.98 -14.13 -2.62
C LYS A 49 22.48 -14.09 -2.83
N ASN A 50 23.18 -15.17 -2.44
CA ASN A 50 24.63 -15.26 -2.57
C ASN A 50 25.07 -15.24 -4.04
N SER A 51 24.31 -15.89 -4.93
CA SER A 51 24.58 -15.89 -6.37
C SER A 51 24.40 -14.49 -6.98
N ILE A 52 23.34 -13.78 -6.59
CA ILE A 52 23.10 -12.39 -7.01
C ILE A 52 24.23 -11.48 -6.55
N LEU A 53 24.62 -11.56 -5.28
CA LEU A 53 25.72 -10.71 -4.74
C LEU A 53 27.06 -11.01 -5.43
N ARG A 54 27.36 -12.28 -5.68
CA ARG A 54 28.57 -12.67 -6.43
C ARG A 54 28.55 -12.14 -7.85
N TYR A 55 27.40 -12.26 -8.55
CA TYR A 55 27.23 -11.72 -9.88
C TYR A 55 27.41 -10.20 -9.91
N MET A 56 26.76 -9.48 -8.99
CA MET A 56 26.88 -8.01 -8.90
C MET A 56 28.31 -7.53 -8.62
N SER A 57 29.14 -8.37 -8.00
CA SER A 57 30.55 -8.09 -7.71
C SER A 57 31.48 -8.49 -8.86
N SER A 58 30.99 -9.17 -9.89
CA SER A 58 31.79 -9.64 -11.01
C SER A 58 31.84 -8.62 -12.15
N PRO A 59 32.85 -8.72 -13.04
CA PRO A 59 32.90 -7.92 -14.29
C PRO A 59 31.73 -8.18 -15.21
N ASP A 60 31.05 -9.32 -15.11
CA ASP A 60 29.92 -9.70 -15.96
C ASP A 60 28.68 -8.88 -15.66
N PHE A 61 28.60 -8.27 -14.47
CA PHE A 61 27.52 -7.32 -14.13
C PHE A 61 27.75 -5.98 -14.84
N ASN A 62 27.44 -5.93 -16.12
CA ASN A 62 27.52 -4.75 -16.96
C ASN A 62 26.19 -4.47 -17.69
N PRO A 63 25.14 -4.12 -16.95
CA PRO A 63 23.82 -3.90 -17.52
C PRO A 63 23.80 -2.72 -18.47
N GLN A 64 22.95 -2.82 -19.48
CA GLN A 64 22.65 -1.74 -20.40
C GLN A 64 21.54 -0.85 -19.86
N GLU A 65 21.47 0.41 -20.30
CA GLU A 65 20.35 1.29 -19.99
C GLU A 65 19.10 0.80 -20.73
N VAL A 66 18.01 0.58 -19.98
CA VAL A 66 16.70 0.23 -20.57
C VAL A 66 15.91 1.50 -20.75
N ALA A 67 15.54 1.80 -22.00
CA ALA A 67 14.76 2.99 -22.34
C ALA A 67 13.41 2.99 -21.60
N GLY A 68 13.04 4.14 -21.02
CA GLY A 68 11.80 4.34 -20.29
C GLY A 68 11.80 3.85 -18.84
N LEU A 69 12.75 3.00 -18.42
CA LEU A 69 12.78 2.47 -17.05
C LEU A 69 13.15 3.55 -16.05
N LYS A 70 14.04 4.47 -16.43
CA LYS A 70 14.43 5.63 -15.62
C LYS A 70 13.23 6.52 -15.29
N GLU A 71 12.42 6.82 -16.28
CA GLU A 71 11.22 7.64 -16.15
C GLU A 71 10.19 7.00 -15.24
N VAL A 72 9.98 5.70 -15.37
CA VAL A 72 9.06 4.92 -14.51
C VAL A 72 9.54 4.93 -13.05
N PHE A 73 10.83 4.66 -12.83
CA PHE A 73 11.41 4.68 -11.49
C PHE A 73 11.33 6.06 -10.84
N PHE A 74 11.80 7.10 -11.53
CA PHE A 74 11.81 8.44 -10.97
C PHE A 74 10.42 9.07 -10.87
N ARG A 75 9.48 8.69 -11.72
CA ARG A 75 8.08 9.10 -11.57
C ARG A 75 7.49 8.58 -10.28
N ASN A 76 7.72 7.32 -9.95
CA ASN A 76 7.23 6.71 -8.72
C ASN A 76 7.94 7.26 -7.47
N LEU A 77 9.24 7.58 -7.55
CA LEU A 77 10.00 8.18 -6.45
C LEU A 77 9.65 9.67 -6.24
N LYS A 78 9.26 10.39 -7.30
CA LYS A 78 8.84 11.80 -7.26
C LYS A 78 7.34 11.98 -7.07
N SER A 79 6.58 10.91 -7.00
CA SER A 79 5.15 10.98 -6.72
C SER A 79 4.97 11.66 -5.36
N GLU A 80 4.58 12.92 -5.40
CA GLU A 80 4.18 13.62 -4.18
C GLU A 80 3.07 12.84 -3.50
N SER A 81 3.16 12.76 -2.17
CA SER A 81 2.07 12.16 -1.39
C SER A 81 0.72 12.76 -1.83
N PRO A 82 -0.26 11.95 -2.19
CA PRO A 82 -1.59 12.44 -2.56
C PRO A 82 -2.34 13.03 -1.37
N TYR A 83 -1.84 12.79 -0.17
CA TYR A 83 -2.46 13.20 1.08
C TYR A 83 -2.08 14.63 1.45
N LYS A 84 -3.06 15.41 1.92
CA LYS A 84 -2.87 16.76 2.46
C LYS A 84 -2.79 16.71 3.98
N SER A 85 -3.70 15.99 4.62
CA SER A 85 -3.76 15.82 6.06
C SER A 85 -4.47 14.54 6.44
N VAL A 86 -4.21 14.07 7.66
CA VAL A 86 -4.94 12.99 8.32
C VAL A 86 -5.23 13.41 9.75
N SER A 87 -6.38 13.07 10.27
CA SER A 87 -6.80 13.32 11.64
C SER A 87 -7.65 12.17 12.15
N VAL A 88 -7.68 12.02 13.46
CA VAL A 88 -8.54 11.07 14.16
C VAL A 88 -9.36 11.87 15.20
N ASP A 89 -10.62 11.53 15.37
CA ASP A 89 -11.52 12.21 16.31
C ASP A 89 -11.06 12.12 17.79
N GLN A 90 -10.30 11.09 18.11
CA GLN A 90 -9.70 10.84 19.43
C GLN A 90 -8.21 10.57 19.26
N GLU A 91 -7.41 11.61 19.07
CA GLU A 91 -5.99 11.48 18.82
C GLU A 91 -5.21 11.18 20.09
N ASN A 92 -4.30 10.23 20.02
CA ASN A 92 -3.27 10.01 21.04
C ASN A 92 -2.01 10.79 20.64
N PRO A 93 -1.57 11.80 21.42
CA PRO A 93 -0.41 12.61 21.07
C PRO A 93 0.92 11.83 20.95
N GLU A 94 1.06 10.71 21.66
CA GLU A 94 2.25 9.85 21.59
C GLU A 94 2.26 9.00 20.31
N HIS A 95 1.08 8.71 19.76
CA HIS A 95 0.88 7.89 18.57
C HIS A 95 -0.11 8.58 17.61
N PRO A 96 0.30 9.71 17.00
CA PRO A 96 -0.59 10.59 16.26
C PRO A 96 -1.09 9.97 14.95
N ALA A 97 -2.17 10.54 14.43
CA ALA A 97 -2.78 10.12 13.15
C ALA A 97 -1.82 10.18 11.96
N THR A 98 -0.84 11.08 12.00
CA THR A 98 0.18 11.21 10.93
C THR A 98 0.99 9.94 10.71
N ASN A 99 1.11 9.07 11.71
CA ASN A 99 1.77 7.78 11.61
C ASN A 99 1.06 6.82 10.64
N LEU A 100 -0.22 7.05 10.34
CA LEU A 100 -0.98 6.24 9.38
C LEU A 100 -0.55 6.41 7.91
N LEU A 101 0.19 7.48 7.60
CA LEU A 101 0.54 7.84 6.22
C LEU A 101 2.03 8.18 6.06
N ASP A 102 2.86 7.88 7.04
CA ASP A 102 4.29 8.24 7.07
C ASP A 102 5.20 7.23 6.36
N LYS A 103 4.64 6.10 5.90
CA LYS A 103 5.33 4.98 5.24
C LYS A 103 6.40 4.32 6.12
N ARG A 104 6.20 4.31 7.44
CA ARG A 104 7.09 3.70 8.41
C ARG A 104 6.39 2.58 9.17
N PRO A 105 6.64 1.31 8.87
CA PRO A 105 6.01 0.19 9.57
C PRO A 105 6.32 0.12 11.08
N SER A 106 7.33 0.86 11.54
CA SER A 106 7.72 0.91 12.96
C SER A 106 6.91 1.90 13.78
N THR A 107 6.15 2.79 13.15
CA THR A 107 5.25 3.75 13.81
C THR A 107 3.81 3.26 13.73
N HIS A 108 2.96 3.71 14.65
CA HIS A 108 1.54 3.36 14.64
C HIS A 108 0.70 4.52 15.16
N CYS A 109 -0.55 4.57 14.76
CA CYS A 109 -1.58 5.39 15.37
C CYS A 109 -2.33 4.55 16.39
N ALA A 110 -2.48 5.06 17.62
CA ALA A 110 -3.24 4.38 18.66
C ALA A 110 -4.60 5.06 18.87
N PHE A 111 -5.65 4.25 18.97
CA PHE A 111 -7.02 4.71 19.24
C PHE A 111 -7.35 4.49 20.72
N PRO A 112 -7.60 5.55 21.48
CA PRO A 112 -7.92 5.44 22.91
C PRO A 112 -9.15 4.59 23.20
N LEU A 113 -9.18 3.97 24.38
CA LEU A 113 -10.27 3.06 24.82
C LEU A 113 -11.60 3.75 25.13
N MET A 114 -11.66 5.08 25.14
CA MET A 114 -12.81 5.85 25.62
C MET A 114 -14.09 5.71 24.80
N SER A 115 -14.01 5.11 23.61
CA SER A 115 -15.16 4.90 22.72
C SER A 115 -15.00 3.59 21.97
N ASP A 116 -16.11 2.90 21.66
CA ASP A 116 -16.12 1.70 20.84
C ASP A 116 -15.85 2.00 19.36
N LYS A 117 -15.79 3.27 18.98
CA LYS A 117 -15.58 3.72 17.61
C LYS A 117 -14.47 4.75 17.55
N ALA A 118 -13.78 4.82 16.44
CA ALA A 118 -12.89 5.90 16.05
C ALA A 118 -13.17 6.32 14.60
N VAL A 119 -12.96 7.59 14.31
CA VAL A 119 -13.15 8.13 12.97
C VAL A 119 -11.85 8.74 12.48
N ILE A 120 -11.30 8.17 11.42
CA ILE A 120 -10.14 8.71 10.70
C ILE A 120 -10.66 9.53 9.53
N THR A 121 -10.16 10.74 9.39
CA THR A 121 -10.44 11.60 8.23
C THR A 121 -9.15 11.90 7.50
N VAL A 122 -9.07 11.48 6.24
CA VAL A 122 -7.96 11.77 5.33
C VAL A 122 -8.41 12.80 4.31
N GLU A 123 -7.72 13.93 4.23
CA GLU A 123 -7.91 14.93 3.18
C GLU A 123 -6.87 14.70 2.08
N LEU A 124 -7.33 14.60 0.85
CA LEU A 124 -6.49 14.52 -0.33
C LEU A 124 -6.13 15.92 -0.84
N LYS A 125 -4.99 16.07 -1.53
CA LYS A 125 -4.58 17.33 -2.17
C LYS A 125 -5.54 17.76 -3.28
N SER A 126 -6.13 16.77 -3.98
CA SER A 126 -7.15 16.97 -5.02
C SER A 126 -8.16 15.83 -4.97
N GLU A 127 -9.31 16.01 -5.59
CA GLU A 127 -10.27 14.93 -5.77
C GLU A 127 -9.68 13.79 -6.58
N ARG A 128 -9.85 12.56 -6.08
CA ARG A 128 -9.39 11.33 -6.74
C ARG A 128 -10.43 10.22 -6.63
N TYR A 129 -10.38 9.30 -7.59
CA TYR A 129 -11.14 8.06 -7.46
C TYR A 129 -10.44 7.13 -6.46
N ILE A 130 -11.16 6.71 -5.42
CA ILE A 130 -10.71 5.70 -4.46
C ILE A 130 -11.32 4.38 -4.87
N ILE A 131 -10.49 3.45 -5.31
CA ILE A 131 -10.91 2.13 -5.79
C ILE A 131 -10.63 1.00 -4.80
N GLY A 132 -9.90 1.29 -3.73
CA GLY A 132 -9.60 0.31 -2.69
C GLY A 132 -8.77 0.91 -1.55
N CYS A 133 -8.60 0.12 -0.50
CA CYS A 133 -7.67 0.41 0.57
C CYS A 133 -6.95 -0.86 1.03
N ASN A 134 -5.74 -0.71 1.53
CA ASN A 134 -5.02 -1.75 2.24
C ASN A 134 -5.14 -1.51 3.73
N LEU A 135 -5.62 -2.52 4.44
CA LEU A 135 -5.57 -2.56 5.90
C LEU A 135 -4.28 -3.26 6.31
N PRO A 136 -3.44 -2.64 7.15
CA PRO A 136 -2.14 -3.21 7.53
C PRO A 136 -2.29 -4.49 8.35
N ALA A 137 -1.22 -5.27 8.36
CA ALA A 137 -1.13 -6.56 9.04
C ALA A 137 -1.37 -6.50 10.55
N ASP A 138 -1.15 -5.35 11.14
CA ASP A 138 -1.12 -5.07 12.57
C ASP A 138 -2.20 -4.06 13.01
N ALA A 139 -3.35 -4.11 12.35
CA ALA A 139 -4.55 -3.40 12.79
C ALA A 139 -5.14 -4.07 14.05
N ASP A 140 -4.37 -4.05 15.13
CA ASP A 140 -4.75 -4.67 16.39
C ASP A 140 -5.99 -3.98 17.00
N GLY A 141 -6.89 -4.79 17.58
CA GLY A 141 -8.09 -4.28 18.24
C GLY A 141 -9.16 -3.73 17.31
N VAL A 142 -8.95 -3.73 15.99
CA VAL A 142 -9.96 -3.34 14.99
C VAL A 142 -10.87 -4.52 14.69
N LYS A 143 -12.16 -4.39 14.99
CA LYS A 143 -13.18 -5.42 14.76
C LYS A 143 -13.81 -5.30 13.37
N ALA A 144 -14.13 -4.09 12.98
CA ALA A 144 -14.70 -3.77 11.68
C ALA A 144 -14.38 -2.33 11.27
N PHE A 145 -14.49 -2.04 9.99
CA PHE A 145 -14.35 -0.68 9.48
C PHE A 145 -15.26 -0.43 8.29
N ARG A 146 -15.59 0.85 8.06
CA ARG A 146 -16.34 1.34 6.90
C ARG A 146 -15.64 2.55 6.31
N VAL A 147 -15.54 2.58 5.00
CA VAL A 147 -14.91 3.69 4.25
C VAL A 147 -15.96 4.45 3.46
N TYR A 148 -15.93 5.75 3.62
CA TYR A 148 -16.76 6.71 2.90
C TYR A 148 -15.85 7.63 2.09
N VAL A 149 -16.28 8.01 0.89
CA VAL A 149 -15.59 9.02 0.07
C VAL A 149 -16.55 10.14 -0.23
N THR A 150 -16.17 11.37 0.09
CA THR A 150 -17.04 12.54 -0.02
C THR A 150 -16.25 13.80 -0.39
N ASN A 151 -16.93 14.84 -0.82
CA ASN A 151 -16.37 16.19 -0.99
C ASN A 151 -16.68 17.11 0.20
N ASP A 152 -17.55 16.67 1.11
CA ASP A 152 -17.87 17.37 2.35
C ASP A 152 -17.55 16.47 3.55
N LYS A 153 -16.52 16.84 4.33
CA LYS A 153 -16.07 16.07 5.50
C LYS A 153 -17.14 15.90 6.60
N THR A 154 -18.22 16.68 6.57
CA THR A 154 -19.32 16.59 7.54
C THR A 154 -20.40 15.59 7.12
N GLN A 155 -20.36 15.14 5.87
CA GLN A 155 -21.35 14.22 5.30
C GLN A 155 -20.73 12.86 5.02
N LYS A 156 -21.35 11.83 5.60
CA LYS A 156 -21.03 10.44 5.29
C LYS A 156 -22.10 9.94 4.32
N GLU A 157 -21.74 9.91 3.06
CA GLU A 157 -22.57 9.30 2.03
C GLU A 157 -22.49 7.76 2.09
N ASN A 158 -22.85 7.10 1.00
CA ASN A 158 -22.84 5.65 0.93
C ASN A 158 -21.46 5.05 1.26
N VAL A 159 -21.45 3.96 2.03
CA VAL A 159 -20.26 3.15 2.28
C VAL A 159 -19.75 2.59 0.96
N ILE A 160 -18.46 2.75 0.68
CA ILE A 160 -17.84 2.21 -0.53
C ILE A 160 -17.01 0.97 -0.27
N ILE A 161 -16.51 0.80 0.97
CA ILE A 161 -15.72 -0.36 1.40
C ILE A 161 -16.16 -0.71 2.82
N GLU A 162 -16.38 -2.00 3.06
CA GLU A 162 -16.57 -2.55 4.40
C GLU A 162 -15.60 -3.71 4.62
N GLY A 163 -15.11 -3.85 5.83
CA GLY A 163 -14.23 -4.94 6.23
C GLY A 163 -14.39 -5.32 7.69
N ASN A 164 -13.89 -6.50 8.02
CA ASN A 164 -13.95 -7.08 9.35
C ASN A 164 -12.68 -6.85 10.19
N GLY A 165 -11.90 -5.82 9.87
CA GLY A 165 -10.66 -5.49 10.58
C GLY A 165 -9.47 -6.42 10.32
N LYS A 166 -9.64 -7.51 9.56
CA LYS A 166 -8.52 -8.36 9.16
C LYS A 166 -7.64 -7.65 8.14
N MET A 167 -6.34 -7.91 8.21
CA MET A 167 -5.39 -7.40 7.22
C MET A 167 -5.76 -7.83 5.80
N GLY A 168 -5.50 -6.98 4.84
CA GLY A 168 -5.73 -7.28 3.43
C GLY A 168 -6.04 -6.08 2.57
N THR A 169 -6.28 -6.36 1.31
CA THR A 169 -6.70 -5.38 0.31
C THR A 169 -8.21 -5.44 0.14
N TYR A 170 -8.85 -4.32 0.35
CA TYR A 170 -10.29 -4.16 0.17
C TYR A 170 -10.57 -3.32 -1.07
N GLN A 171 -11.49 -3.80 -1.92
CA GLN A 171 -11.87 -3.16 -3.18
C GLN A 171 -13.20 -2.44 -3.04
N ALA A 172 -13.27 -1.23 -3.56
CA ALA A 172 -14.51 -0.47 -3.70
C ALA A 172 -15.25 -0.94 -4.96
N LEU A 173 -15.94 -2.07 -4.86
CA LEU A 173 -16.70 -2.65 -5.96
C LEU A 173 -18.19 -2.45 -5.66
N GLN A 174 -18.86 -1.64 -6.49
CA GLN A 174 -20.33 -1.54 -6.48
C GLN A 174 -20.87 -2.19 -7.75
N TRP A 175 -21.82 -3.10 -7.60
CA TRP A 175 -22.55 -3.72 -8.71
C TRP A 175 -23.77 -2.86 -9.04
N ASP A 176 -23.76 -2.27 -10.22
CA ASP A 176 -24.93 -1.59 -10.76
C ASP A 176 -25.72 -2.58 -11.64
N ASN A 177 -26.96 -2.85 -11.25
CA ASN A 177 -27.93 -3.69 -11.98
C ASN A 177 -27.41 -5.08 -12.41
N GLY A 178 -26.40 -5.62 -11.76
CA GLY A 178 -25.85 -6.96 -12.02
C GLY A 178 -24.95 -7.07 -13.26
N PHE A 179 -24.76 -5.99 -14.03
CA PHE A 179 -23.97 -6.02 -15.27
C PHE A 179 -22.81 -5.04 -15.31
N THR A 180 -22.83 -3.98 -14.49
CA THR A 180 -21.78 -2.97 -14.49
C THR A 180 -21.13 -2.89 -13.12
N VAL A 181 -19.79 -2.98 -13.07
CA VAL A 181 -19.02 -2.78 -11.85
C VAL A 181 -18.56 -1.34 -11.80
N GLN A 182 -19.16 -0.53 -10.94
CA GLN A 182 -18.62 0.78 -10.59
C GLN A 182 -17.42 0.56 -9.64
N ARG A 183 -16.23 0.93 -10.10
CA ARG A 183 -15.01 0.81 -9.30
C ARG A 183 -14.72 2.13 -8.61
N GLY A 184 -15.06 2.19 -7.31
CA GLY A 184 -14.70 3.32 -6.47
C GLY A 184 -15.62 4.54 -6.57
N LYS A 185 -15.26 5.56 -5.80
CA LYS A 185 -15.95 6.85 -5.76
C LYS A 185 -14.92 7.98 -5.79
N LYS A 186 -15.25 9.05 -6.50
CA LYS A 186 -14.44 10.27 -6.56
C LYS A 186 -14.75 11.17 -5.38
N GLY A 187 -13.72 11.64 -4.69
CA GLY A 187 -13.88 12.61 -3.62
C GLY A 187 -12.56 13.17 -3.14
N ARG A 188 -12.65 14.16 -2.27
CA ARG A 188 -11.52 14.84 -1.64
C ARG A 188 -11.24 14.32 -0.23
N TYR A 189 -12.26 13.80 0.44
CA TYR A 189 -12.14 13.27 1.79
C TYR A 189 -12.43 11.79 1.80
N VAL A 190 -11.58 11.04 2.49
CA VAL A 190 -11.81 9.64 2.82
C VAL A 190 -12.05 9.56 4.32
N ILE A 191 -13.23 9.13 4.71
CA ILE A 191 -13.62 8.98 6.12
C ILE A 191 -13.69 7.50 6.42
N ILE A 192 -12.97 7.06 7.45
CA ILE A 192 -12.94 5.66 7.89
C ILE A 192 -13.52 5.61 9.29
N GLU A 193 -14.64 4.94 9.42
CA GLU A 193 -15.17 4.55 10.73
C GLU A 193 -14.58 3.21 11.12
N ILE A 194 -13.97 3.15 12.29
CA ILE A 194 -13.42 1.95 12.88
C ILE A 194 -14.30 1.56 14.07
N GLU A 195 -14.73 0.32 14.10
CA GLU A 195 -15.31 -0.32 15.27
C GLU A 195 -14.19 -1.06 16.01
N LYS A 196 -13.99 -0.70 17.28
CA LYS A 196 -12.92 -1.27 18.13
C LYS A 196 -13.42 -2.47 18.91
N SER A 197 -12.50 -3.37 19.25
CA SER A 197 -12.75 -4.41 20.24
C SER A 197 -12.78 -3.79 21.64
N ALA A 198 -13.79 -4.09 22.42
CA ALA A 198 -13.93 -3.55 23.79
C ALA A 198 -12.82 -4.02 24.76
N SER A 199 -12.06 -5.04 24.41
CA SER A 199 -11.09 -5.68 25.30
C SER A 199 -9.63 -5.29 25.07
N GLN A 200 -9.31 -4.55 24.00
CA GLN A 200 -7.93 -4.22 23.66
C GLN A 200 -7.81 -2.80 23.09
N PRO A 201 -6.69 -2.09 23.35
CA PRO A 201 -6.36 -0.88 22.61
C PRO A 201 -6.31 -1.19 21.13
N ALA A 202 -6.94 -0.38 20.31
CA ALA A 202 -6.85 -0.51 18.87
C ALA A 202 -5.68 0.34 18.36
N SER A 203 -4.91 -0.21 17.45
CA SER A 203 -3.81 0.49 16.78
C SER A 203 -3.71 0.09 15.31
N MET A 204 -3.07 0.94 14.52
CA MET A 204 -2.87 0.71 13.09
C MET A 204 -1.55 1.38 12.65
N THR A 205 -0.68 0.69 11.93
CA THR A 205 0.61 1.25 11.49
C THR A 205 0.46 2.11 10.24
N GLU A 206 -0.14 1.56 9.20
CA GLU A 206 -0.20 2.20 7.89
C GLU A 206 -1.59 2.09 7.28
N LEU A 207 -1.92 3.10 6.50
CA LEU A 207 -3.14 3.12 5.70
C LEU A 207 -2.78 3.52 4.27
N GLU A 208 -3.11 2.69 3.32
CA GLU A 208 -2.81 2.92 1.91
C GLU A 208 -4.09 2.85 1.09
N PHE A 209 -4.30 3.86 0.23
CA PHE A 209 -5.42 3.88 -0.69
C PHE A 209 -4.96 3.56 -2.11
N GLN A 210 -5.80 2.82 -2.81
CA GLN A 210 -5.67 2.56 -4.23
C GLN A 210 -6.48 3.60 -4.99
N PHE A 211 -5.81 4.30 -5.90
CA PHE A 211 -6.40 5.34 -6.73
C PHE A 211 -6.68 4.80 -8.13
N GLY A 212 -7.87 5.11 -8.66
CA GLY A 212 -8.22 4.91 -10.06
C GLY A 212 -7.89 6.14 -10.90
N ASP A 213 -7.88 5.94 -12.20
CA ASP A 213 -7.73 7.00 -13.22
C ASP A 213 -9.02 7.80 -13.39
#